data_cef8738146e28004558148b1eddb3a21
#
_entry.id   cef8738146e28004558148b1eddb3a21
#
_cell.length_a   1.000
_cell.length_b   1.000
_cell.length_c   1.000
_cell.angle_alpha   90.00
_cell.angle_beta   90.00
_cell.angle_gamma   90.00
#
_symmetry.space_group_name_H-M   'P 1'
#
loop_
_entity.id
_entity.type
_entity.pdbx_description
1 polymer ?
#
loop_
_entity_poly.entity_id
_entity_poly.type
_entity_poly.pdbx_seq_one_letter_code
_entity_poly.pdbx_strand_id
1 'polypeptide(L)'
;MSNPLLLHYIFDGKGGGENLLDKNINLFFSKKNFCWIHVDANNPIDVQNFFIKHKLKIDPIILNALLAEETRPRIEKNGDEALLILRGVNLNENELPEDMVSIRLWVTNNKIISARYRKLKAIGDIEDSIKSQKGPRNTGEFIFMLINALFTRIEPSVLNLDEETDLIEEQILDNPDIKLREKIINIRKKAIKFRRYIAPQRDVITKLCTYRFTWLTDLHLRYLQESNNNIIRYVEDLDAIRERAQIVKDEIANFLTDKMNKNLYILSVLTAIFLPLVF
;
A
#
# COMPACT_ATOMS: atom_id res chain seq x y z
N MET A 1 21.11 21.56 8.69
CA MET A 1 20.48 20.29 9.06
C MET A 1 18.99 20.56 9.23
N SER A 2 18.15 19.95 8.43
CA SER A 2 16.70 20.05 8.57
C SER A 2 16.25 19.18 9.76
N ASN A 3 15.19 19.59 10.47
CA ASN A 3 14.63 18.75 11.52
C ASN A 3 13.80 17.65 10.85
N PRO A 4 14.19 16.38 10.92
CA PRO A 4 13.44 15.29 10.28
C PRO A 4 12.18 14.88 11.06
N LEU A 5 11.97 15.42 12.27
CA LEU A 5 10.84 15.08 13.11
C LEU A 5 9.55 15.70 12.56
N LEU A 6 8.59 14.85 12.25
CA LEU A 6 7.26 15.23 11.77
C LEU A 6 6.24 15.26 12.91
N LEU A 7 6.26 14.23 13.77
CA LEU A 7 5.33 14.09 14.89
C LEU A 7 6.06 13.51 16.12
N HIS A 8 5.66 13.96 17.30
CA HIS A 8 6.06 13.39 18.57
C HIS A 8 4.87 13.39 19.54
N TYR A 9 4.19 12.26 19.65
CA TYR A 9 3.04 12.09 20.54
C TYR A 9 3.40 11.34 21.81
N ILE A 10 2.89 11.83 22.94
CA ILE A 10 2.79 11.08 24.19
C ILE A 10 1.31 10.88 24.46
N PHE A 11 0.88 9.62 24.56
CA PHE A 11 -0.51 9.26 24.72
C PHE A 11 -0.93 9.25 26.20
N ASP A 12 -2.18 9.58 26.47
CA ASP A 12 -2.79 9.57 27.79
C ASP A 12 -3.34 8.19 28.21
N GLY A 13 -3.36 7.23 27.28
CA GLY A 13 -3.94 5.89 27.48
C GLY A 13 -5.46 5.87 27.45
N LYS A 14 -6.12 6.98 27.09
CA LYS A 14 -7.59 7.12 27.04
C LYS A 14 -8.09 7.46 25.63
N GLY A 15 -7.21 7.59 24.66
CA GLY A 15 -7.50 7.92 23.26
C GLY A 15 -7.06 9.32 22.85
N GLY A 16 -6.52 10.11 23.79
CA GLY A 16 -5.90 11.40 23.53
C GLY A 16 -4.37 11.32 23.55
N GLY A 17 -3.74 12.43 23.19
CA GLY A 17 -2.29 12.55 23.24
C GLY A 17 -1.83 13.98 23.02
N GLU A 18 -0.67 14.32 23.60
CA GLU A 18 -0.02 15.61 23.43
C GLU A 18 1.07 15.51 22.37
N ASN A 19 1.04 16.40 21.37
CA ASN A 19 2.11 16.53 20.38
C ASN A 19 3.20 17.45 20.91
N LEU A 20 4.39 16.94 21.11
CA LEU A 20 5.54 17.64 21.69
C LEU A 20 6.62 17.94 20.65
N LEU A 21 6.27 18.36 19.44
CA LEU A 21 7.16 18.53 18.28
C LEU A 21 8.53 19.16 18.60
N ASP A 22 8.62 20.07 19.58
CA ASP A 22 9.85 20.81 19.93
C ASP A 22 10.28 20.65 21.40
N LYS A 23 9.59 19.84 22.19
CA LYS A 23 9.84 19.70 23.63
C LYS A 23 10.33 18.31 24.01
N ASN A 24 11.53 18.23 24.59
CA ASN A 24 12.01 17.10 25.40
C ASN A 24 11.88 15.71 24.77
N ILE A 25 12.38 15.51 23.54
CA ILE A 25 12.46 14.16 22.90
C ILE A 25 13.23 13.18 23.81
N ASN A 26 14.13 13.66 24.65
CA ASN A 26 14.81 12.84 25.67
C ASN A 26 13.84 12.09 26.61
N LEU A 27 12.61 12.56 26.71
CA LEU A 27 11.56 11.90 27.48
C LEU A 27 10.96 10.69 26.76
N PHE A 28 11.22 10.51 25.48
CA PHE A 28 10.67 9.40 24.69
C PHE A 28 10.99 8.04 25.34
N PHE A 29 12.24 7.79 25.72
CA PHE A 29 12.63 6.55 26.36
C PHE A 29 12.43 6.52 27.89
N SER A 30 12.37 7.70 28.54
CA SER A 30 12.25 7.78 30.00
C SER A 30 10.84 7.60 30.51
N LYS A 31 9.81 7.91 29.70
CA LYS A 31 8.41 7.78 30.11
C LYS A 31 7.92 6.33 29.97
N LYS A 32 7.18 5.86 30.97
CA LYS A 32 6.43 4.60 30.93
C LYS A 32 5.23 4.66 29.99
N ASN A 33 4.79 5.84 29.59
CA ASN A 33 3.64 6.07 28.73
C ASN A 33 3.94 5.59 27.30
N PHE A 34 2.87 5.23 26.59
CA PHE A 34 2.93 4.97 25.17
C PHE A 34 3.32 6.25 24.41
N CYS A 35 4.32 6.16 23.54
CA CYS A 35 4.84 7.29 22.78
C CYS A 35 5.06 6.90 21.31
N TRP A 36 4.87 7.87 20.40
CA TRP A 36 5.08 7.71 18.98
C TRP A 36 5.91 8.86 18.40
N ILE A 37 6.98 8.51 17.68
CA ILE A 37 7.77 9.42 16.87
C ILE A 37 7.56 9.08 15.40
N HIS A 38 7.32 10.09 14.56
CA HIS A 38 7.23 9.96 13.11
C HIS A 38 8.26 10.87 12.45
N VAL A 39 9.10 10.29 11.58
CA VAL A 39 10.19 11.02 10.93
C VAL A 39 10.08 10.98 9.40
N ASP A 40 10.60 12.04 8.78
CA ASP A 40 10.84 12.12 7.35
C ASP A 40 12.19 11.46 7.03
N ALA A 41 12.19 10.43 6.18
CA ALA A 41 13.38 9.68 5.81
C ALA A 41 14.05 10.19 4.51
N ASN A 42 13.57 11.29 3.91
CA ASN A 42 14.13 11.82 2.66
C ASN A 42 15.60 12.21 2.78
N ASN A 43 16.05 12.55 3.98
CA ASN A 43 17.47 12.74 4.28
C ASN A 43 17.90 11.78 5.40
N PRO A 44 18.41 10.58 5.09
CA PRO A 44 18.84 9.60 6.08
C PRO A 44 19.90 10.12 7.06
N ILE A 45 20.81 10.99 6.60
CA ILE A 45 21.87 11.57 7.42
C ILE A 45 21.29 12.49 8.51
N ASP A 46 20.31 13.31 8.16
CA ASP A 46 19.65 14.18 9.14
C ASP A 46 18.90 13.35 10.19
N VAL A 47 18.27 12.25 9.78
CA VAL A 47 17.61 11.32 10.72
C VAL A 47 18.62 10.66 11.64
N GLN A 48 19.74 10.13 11.13
CA GLN A 48 20.80 9.54 11.96
C GLN A 48 21.36 10.55 12.97
N ASN A 49 21.68 11.77 12.52
CA ASN A 49 22.17 12.84 13.38
C ASN A 49 21.14 13.24 14.46
N PHE A 50 19.85 13.26 14.10
CA PHE A 50 18.76 13.51 15.04
C PHE A 50 18.72 12.45 16.15
N PHE A 51 18.83 11.15 15.79
CA PHE A 51 18.85 10.06 16.77
C PHE A 51 20.07 10.14 17.69
N ILE A 52 21.25 10.44 17.14
CA ILE A 52 22.49 10.60 17.91
C ILE A 52 22.36 11.80 18.86
N LYS A 53 21.93 12.96 18.35
CA LYS A 53 21.77 14.21 19.13
C LYS A 53 20.85 14.02 20.33
N HIS A 54 19.76 13.30 20.14
CA HIS A 54 18.74 13.06 21.17
C HIS A 54 18.97 11.78 21.97
N LYS A 55 20.13 11.10 21.78
CA LYS A 55 20.51 9.86 22.47
C LYS A 55 19.43 8.77 22.38
N LEU A 56 18.72 8.72 21.24
CA LEU A 56 17.73 7.69 20.96
C LEU A 56 18.46 6.41 20.60
N LYS A 57 18.53 5.46 21.53
CA LYS A 57 19.24 4.19 21.35
C LYS A 57 18.35 3.24 20.52
N ILE A 58 18.68 3.07 19.27
CA ILE A 58 18.09 2.07 18.35
C ILE A 58 19.22 1.23 17.79
N ASP A 59 18.94 -0.05 17.59
CA ASP A 59 19.85 -0.94 16.89
C ASP A 59 20.17 -0.39 15.49
N PRO A 60 21.43 -0.29 15.07
CA PRO A 60 21.83 0.20 13.75
C PRO A 60 21.17 -0.57 12.60
N ILE A 61 20.90 -1.88 12.75
CA ILE A 61 20.22 -2.70 11.75
C ILE A 61 18.78 -2.23 11.59
N ILE A 62 18.08 -1.98 12.69
CA ILE A 62 16.70 -1.45 12.70
C ILE A 62 16.67 -0.05 12.11
N LEU A 63 17.61 0.83 12.50
CA LEU A 63 17.69 2.18 11.95
C LEU A 63 17.92 2.17 10.43
N ASN A 64 18.83 1.34 9.93
CA ASN A 64 19.07 1.18 8.51
C ASN A 64 17.82 0.66 7.78
N ALA A 65 17.08 -0.27 8.38
CA ALA A 65 15.83 -0.78 7.79
C ALA A 65 14.71 0.28 7.77
N LEU A 66 14.64 1.16 8.79
CA LEU A 66 13.72 2.30 8.81
C LEU A 66 14.05 3.32 7.72
N LEU A 67 15.33 3.47 7.37
CA LEU A 67 15.84 4.43 6.40
C LEU A 67 16.11 3.84 5.01
N ALA A 68 15.77 2.56 4.78
CA ALA A 68 15.95 1.95 3.47
C ALA A 68 14.97 2.55 2.45
N GLU A 69 15.43 2.94 1.26
CA GLU A 69 14.63 3.61 0.24
C GLU A 69 13.62 2.66 -0.41
N GLU A 70 14.09 1.53 -0.90
CA GLU A 70 13.23 0.51 -1.49
C GLU A 70 12.97 -0.64 -0.51
N THR A 71 11.69 -0.89 -0.22
CA THR A 71 11.30 -1.95 0.70
C THR A 71 10.09 -2.71 0.20
N ARG A 72 10.07 -4.02 0.48
CA ARG A 72 8.86 -4.84 0.37
C ARG A 72 8.20 -4.96 1.74
N PRO A 73 6.88 -5.10 1.82
CA PRO A 73 6.20 -5.41 3.07
C PRO A 73 6.82 -6.63 3.74
N ARG A 74 7.17 -6.49 5.01
CA ARG A 74 7.73 -7.56 5.84
C ARG A 74 7.59 -7.25 7.32
N ILE A 75 7.68 -8.29 8.13
CA ILE A 75 7.80 -8.22 9.58
C ILE A 75 9.03 -8.99 10.03
N GLU A 76 9.80 -8.40 10.90
CA GLU A 76 10.93 -9.03 11.59
C GLU A 76 10.69 -8.92 13.09
N LYS A 77 10.70 -10.07 13.79
CA LYS A 77 10.52 -10.15 15.24
C LYS A 77 11.87 -10.24 15.93
N ASN A 78 12.08 -9.42 16.94
CA ASN A 78 13.24 -9.48 17.83
C ASN A 78 12.75 -9.41 19.27
N GLY A 79 12.65 -10.57 19.94
CA GLY A 79 12.03 -10.66 21.26
C GLY A 79 10.58 -10.22 21.23
N ASP A 80 10.26 -9.16 21.99
CA ASP A 80 8.93 -8.51 22.00
C ASP A 80 8.86 -7.25 21.14
N GLU A 81 9.91 -6.97 20.37
CA GLU A 81 9.97 -5.88 19.42
C GLU A 81 9.68 -6.37 18.01
N ALA A 82 9.18 -5.48 17.17
CA ALA A 82 8.92 -5.76 15.76
C ALA A 82 9.39 -4.62 14.86
N LEU A 83 10.07 -4.98 13.77
CA LEU A 83 10.21 -4.12 12.60
C LEU A 83 9.09 -4.47 11.63
N LEU A 84 8.23 -3.49 11.33
CA LEU A 84 7.11 -3.62 10.40
C LEU A 84 7.32 -2.71 9.21
N ILE A 85 7.19 -3.25 8.01
CA ILE A 85 7.16 -2.47 6.78
C ILE A 85 5.85 -2.78 6.07
N LEU A 86 5.05 -1.74 5.89
CA LEU A 86 3.74 -1.80 5.24
C LEU A 86 3.66 -0.79 4.10
N ARG A 87 2.67 -0.95 3.23
CA ARG A 87 2.39 -0.01 2.14
C ARG A 87 0.92 0.36 2.11
N GLY A 88 0.64 1.62 1.82
CA GLY A 88 -0.69 2.12 1.53
C GLY A 88 -0.78 2.67 0.12
N VAL A 89 -2.00 2.85 -0.36
CA VAL A 89 -2.29 3.48 -1.64
C VAL A 89 -1.70 4.90 -1.68
N ASN A 90 -1.12 5.27 -2.80
CA ASN A 90 -0.60 6.60 -3.01
C ASN A 90 -1.74 7.55 -3.37
N LEU A 91 -2.12 8.38 -2.41
CA LEU A 91 -3.18 9.39 -2.57
C LEU A 91 -2.59 10.81 -2.55
N ASN A 92 -1.32 10.98 -2.92
CA ASN A 92 -0.69 12.28 -3.11
C ASN A 92 -1.14 12.89 -4.44
N GLU A 93 -1.13 14.21 -4.52
CA GLU A 93 -1.52 14.95 -5.72
C GLU A 93 -0.62 14.57 -6.90
N ASN A 94 -1.22 14.36 -8.07
CA ASN A 94 -0.56 13.97 -9.33
C ASN A 94 0.21 12.65 -9.30
N GLU A 95 -0.06 11.78 -8.33
CA GLU A 95 0.55 10.45 -8.22
C GLU A 95 -0.47 9.34 -8.54
N LEU A 96 0.04 8.17 -8.91
CA LEU A 96 -0.81 7.02 -9.23
C LEU A 96 -1.07 6.17 -7.99
N PRO A 97 -2.34 5.75 -7.73
CA PRO A 97 -2.69 4.93 -6.56
C PRO A 97 -1.87 3.65 -6.42
N GLU A 98 -1.54 3.01 -7.55
CA GLU A 98 -0.75 1.77 -7.59
C GLU A 98 0.75 1.96 -7.30
N ASP A 99 1.26 3.18 -7.30
CA ASP A 99 2.63 3.51 -6.84
C ASP A 99 2.67 3.64 -5.31
N MET A 100 2.29 2.55 -4.66
CA MET A 100 2.04 2.47 -3.22
C MET A 100 3.19 3.01 -2.36
N VAL A 101 2.83 3.79 -1.36
CA VAL A 101 3.75 4.43 -0.40
C VAL A 101 4.03 3.51 0.78
N SER A 102 5.30 3.42 1.18
CA SER A 102 5.69 2.61 2.33
C SER A 102 5.73 3.41 3.62
N ILE A 103 5.36 2.74 4.71
CA ILE A 103 5.64 3.14 6.08
C ILE A 103 6.48 2.06 6.75
N ARG A 104 7.47 2.46 7.50
CA ARG A 104 8.35 1.59 8.27
C ARG A 104 8.16 1.92 9.73
N LEU A 105 8.04 0.90 10.56
CA LEU A 105 7.81 1.05 11.98
C LEU A 105 8.74 0.14 12.77
N TRP A 106 9.39 0.68 13.78
CA TRP A 106 9.93 -0.07 14.89
C TRP A 106 8.97 0.04 16.07
N VAL A 107 8.54 -1.10 16.56
CA VAL A 107 7.45 -1.24 17.52
C VAL A 107 7.95 -1.99 18.74
N THR A 108 7.72 -1.43 19.91
CA THR A 108 7.96 -2.07 21.21
C THR A 108 6.68 -2.06 22.02
N ASN A 109 6.72 -2.55 23.26
CA ASN A 109 5.55 -2.58 24.14
C ASN A 109 4.89 -1.19 24.33
N ASN A 110 5.67 -0.12 24.38
CA ASN A 110 5.13 1.22 24.63
C ASN A 110 5.78 2.33 23.79
N LYS A 111 6.55 1.97 22.75
CA LYS A 111 7.19 2.93 21.86
C LYS A 111 6.98 2.53 20.40
N ILE A 112 6.71 3.51 19.57
CA ILE A 112 6.69 3.37 18.13
C ILE A 112 7.58 4.46 17.53
N ILE A 113 8.48 4.06 16.65
CA ILE A 113 9.19 4.98 15.75
C ILE A 113 8.77 4.60 14.35
N SER A 114 8.25 5.56 13.60
CA SER A 114 7.85 5.36 12.22
C SER A 114 8.56 6.34 11.29
N ALA A 115 8.86 5.87 10.07
CA ALA A 115 9.54 6.64 9.04
C ALA A 115 8.80 6.55 7.71
N ARG A 116 8.79 7.66 6.97
CA ARG A 116 8.22 7.74 5.63
C ARG A 116 9.11 8.54 4.68
N TYR A 117 9.00 8.26 3.38
CA TYR A 117 9.55 9.11 2.32
C TYR A 117 8.48 10.02 1.69
N ARG A 118 7.25 9.52 1.57
CA ARG A 118 6.10 10.26 1.02
C ARG A 118 4.97 10.32 2.03
N LYS A 119 4.12 11.31 1.92
CA LYS A 119 2.94 11.45 2.79
C LYS A 119 2.04 10.21 2.66
N LEU A 120 1.48 9.79 3.78
CA LEU A 120 0.56 8.67 3.88
C LEU A 120 -0.69 9.13 4.62
N LYS A 121 -1.85 9.10 3.94
CA LYS A 121 -3.10 9.61 4.53
C LYS A 121 -3.52 8.85 5.79
N ALA A 122 -3.19 7.56 5.90
CA ALA A 122 -3.45 6.77 7.10
C ALA A 122 -2.81 7.35 8.38
N ILE A 123 -1.69 8.07 8.25
CA ILE A 123 -1.07 8.78 9.39
C ILE A 123 -1.94 9.96 9.82
N GLY A 124 -2.48 10.71 8.87
CA GLY A 124 -3.41 11.81 9.17
C GLY A 124 -4.68 11.32 9.90
N ASP A 125 -5.21 10.16 9.53
CA ASP A 125 -6.39 9.58 10.22
C ASP A 125 -6.10 9.27 11.68
N ILE A 126 -4.88 8.77 11.97
CA ILE A 126 -4.46 8.53 13.36
C ILE A 126 -4.37 9.86 14.11
N GLU A 127 -3.78 10.90 13.50
CA GLU A 127 -3.71 12.23 14.12
C GLU A 127 -5.10 12.81 14.40
N ASP A 128 -6.02 12.68 13.44
CA ASP A 128 -7.39 13.20 13.59
C ASP A 128 -8.18 12.40 14.64
N SER A 129 -7.96 11.10 14.77
CA SER A 129 -8.51 10.31 15.85
C SER A 129 -7.95 10.71 17.22
N ILE A 130 -6.65 11.03 17.33
CA ILE A 130 -6.05 11.53 18.57
C ILE A 130 -6.67 12.88 18.96
N LYS A 131 -6.79 13.82 18.00
CA LYS A 131 -7.41 15.13 18.23
C LYS A 131 -8.86 15.02 18.70
N SER A 132 -9.60 14.03 18.20
CA SER A 132 -10.98 13.74 18.59
C SER A 132 -11.13 12.85 19.83
N GLN A 133 -10.06 12.58 20.57
CA GLN A 133 -10.01 11.72 21.78
C GLN A 133 -10.47 10.25 21.49
N LYS A 134 -10.30 9.80 20.25
CA LYS A 134 -10.60 8.44 19.78
C LYS A 134 -9.33 7.74 19.24
N GLY A 135 -8.16 8.26 19.54
CA GLY A 135 -6.88 7.72 19.13
C GLY A 135 -6.50 6.45 19.91
N PRO A 136 -5.35 5.85 19.55
CA PRO A 136 -4.90 4.60 20.14
C PRO A 136 -4.50 4.78 21.61
N ARG A 137 -4.90 3.84 22.45
CA ARG A 137 -4.61 3.83 23.90
C ARG A 137 -3.29 3.11 24.23
N ASN A 138 -2.84 2.25 23.33
CA ASN A 138 -1.63 1.45 23.47
C ASN A 138 -1.04 1.09 22.11
N THR A 139 0.11 0.44 22.11
CA THR A 139 0.84 0.03 20.91
C THR A 139 0.01 -0.89 20.02
N GLY A 140 -0.68 -1.88 20.59
CA GLY A 140 -1.49 -2.84 19.81
C GLY A 140 -2.65 -2.15 19.09
N GLU A 141 -3.33 -1.23 19.77
CA GLU A 141 -4.41 -0.45 19.17
C GLU A 141 -3.90 0.48 18.05
N PHE A 142 -2.72 1.09 18.23
CA PHE A 142 -2.08 1.89 17.19
C PHE A 142 -1.80 1.06 15.93
N ILE A 143 -1.21 -0.12 16.07
CA ILE A 143 -0.89 -1.00 14.95
C ILE A 143 -2.16 -1.46 14.24
N PHE A 144 -3.19 -1.83 14.99
CA PHE A 144 -4.49 -2.18 14.41
C PHE A 144 -5.10 -1.00 13.65
N MET A 145 -5.17 0.19 14.26
CA MET A 145 -5.74 1.38 13.61
C MET A 145 -4.99 1.74 12.34
N LEU A 146 -3.65 1.68 12.36
CA LEU A 146 -2.83 1.94 11.18
C LEU A 146 -3.11 0.93 10.06
N ILE A 147 -3.12 -0.37 10.38
CA ILE A 147 -3.39 -1.43 9.40
C ILE A 147 -4.79 -1.25 8.80
N ASN A 148 -5.78 -1.01 9.63
CA ASN A 148 -7.15 -0.78 9.18
C ASN A 148 -7.25 0.45 8.26
N ALA A 149 -6.62 1.57 8.64
CA ALA A 149 -6.59 2.79 7.83
C ALA A 149 -5.87 2.61 6.48
N LEU A 150 -4.82 1.76 6.43
CA LEU A 150 -4.15 1.41 5.18
C LEU A 150 -5.07 0.58 4.27
N PHE A 151 -5.75 -0.43 4.81
CA PHE A 151 -6.49 -1.42 4.03
C PHE A 151 -7.85 -0.89 3.55
N THR A 152 -8.55 -0.13 4.37
CA THR A 152 -9.79 0.55 3.96
C THR A 152 -9.58 1.45 2.74
N ARG A 153 -8.37 1.95 2.52
CA ARG A 153 -8.03 2.75 1.35
C ARG A 153 -7.61 1.96 0.12
N ILE A 154 -7.32 0.67 0.27
CA ILE A 154 -7.03 -0.23 -0.85
C ILE A 154 -8.32 -0.60 -1.57
N GLU A 155 -9.39 -0.88 -0.82
CA GLU A 155 -10.66 -1.37 -1.32
C GLU A 155 -11.23 -0.56 -2.50
N PRO A 156 -11.39 0.79 -2.42
CA PRO A 156 -11.90 1.56 -3.52
C PRO A 156 -11.06 1.45 -4.80
N SER A 157 -9.74 1.28 -4.66
CA SER A 157 -8.85 1.15 -5.82
C SER A 157 -8.99 -0.22 -6.50
N VAL A 158 -9.25 -1.27 -5.75
CA VAL A 158 -9.48 -2.63 -6.29
C VAL A 158 -10.85 -2.69 -6.93
N LEU A 159 -11.90 -2.19 -6.26
CA LEU A 159 -13.26 -2.12 -6.81
C LEU A 159 -13.32 -1.35 -8.13
N ASN A 160 -12.67 -0.19 -8.20
CA ASN A 160 -12.62 0.60 -9.43
C ASN A 160 -11.94 -0.15 -10.59
N LEU A 161 -10.90 -0.94 -10.31
CA LEU A 161 -10.27 -1.76 -11.35
C LEU A 161 -11.18 -2.89 -11.83
N ASP A 162 -11.97 -3.47 -10.95
CA ASP A 162 -12.94 -4.52 -11.29
C ASP A 162 -14.06 -3.94 -12.15
N GLU A 163 -14.66 -2.82 -11.74
CA GLU A 163 -15.67 -2.08 -12.50
C GLU A 163 -15.15 -1.62 -13.88
N GLU A 164 -13.91 -1.10 -13.95
CA GLU A 164 -13.29 -0.75 -15.24
C GLU A 164 -13.13 -1.98 -16.14
N THR A 165 -12.86 -3.17 -15.57
CA THR A 165 -12.74 -4.42 -16.31
C THR A 165 -14.09 -4.87 -16.86
N ASP A 166 -15.14 -4.86 -16.02
CA ASP A 166 -16.53 -5.20 -16.42
C ASP A 166 -16.99 -4.33 -17.59
N LEU A 167 -16.79 -3.02 -17.50
CA LEU A 167 -17.16 -2.08 -18.56
C LEU A 167 -16.45 -2.39 -19.89
N ILE A 168 -15.20 -2.82 -19.87
CA ILE A 168 -14.49 -3.18 -21.10
C ILE A 168 -14.98 -4.51 -21.64
N GLU A 169 -15.29 -5.50 -20.81
CA GLU A 169 -15.88 -6.76 -21.23
C GLU A 169 -17.23 -6.55 -21.94
N GLU A 170 -18.08 -5.66 -21.43
CA GLU A 170 -19.34 -5.31 -22.09
C GLU A 170 -19.09 -4.62 -23.45
N GLN A 171 -18.17 -3.64 -23.50
CA GLN A 171 -17.90 -2.88 -24.72
C GLN A 171 -17.32 -3.73 -25.85
N ILE A 172 -16.60 -4.80 -25.55
CA ILE A 172 -16.04 -5.70 -26.57
C ILE A 172 -17.13 -6.45 -27.31
N LEU A 173 -18.21 -6.81 -26.65
CA LEU A 173 -19.32 -7.52 -27.28
C LEU A 173 -19.95 -6.68 -28.38
N ASP A 174 -19.97 -5.34 -28.22
CA ASP A 174 -20.61 -4.42 -29.18
C ASP A 174 -19.64 -3.99 -30.31
N ASN A 175 -18.44 -3.54 -29.96
CA ASN A 175 -17.50 -2.99 -30.96
C ASN A 175 -16.04 -3.03 -30.45
N PRO A 176 -15.34 -4.14 -30.62
CA PRO A 176 -13.92 -4.25 -30.25
C PRO A 176 -13.05 -3.28 -31.07
N ASP A 177 -12.25 -2.47 -30.37
CA ASP A 177 -11.31 -1.55 -31.01
C ASP A 177 -9.93 -1.54 -30.32
N ILE A 178 -8.96 -0.88 -30.96
CA ILE A 178 -7.58 -0.79 -30.45
C ILE A 178 -7.49 0.01 -29.15
N LYS A 179 -8.41 0.95 -28.90
CA LYS A 179 -8.42 1.77 -27.67
C LYS A 179 -8.84 0.94 -26.47
N LEU A 180 -9.77 0.00 -26.64
CA LEU A 180 -10.16 -0.95 -25.60
C LEU A 180 -8.98 -1.84 -25.22
N ARG A 181 -8.17 -2.26 -26.22
CA ARG A 181 -6.94 -3.02 -25.99
C ARG A 181 -5.93 -2.26 -25.14
N GLU A 182 -5.74 -0.97 -25.37
CA GLU A 182 -4.84 -0.15 -24.55
C GLU A 182 -5.36 0.01 -23.13
N LYS A 183 -6.65 0.25 -22.95
CA LYS A 183 -7.29 0.36 -21.63
C LYS A 183 -7.12 -0.92 -20.82
N ILE A 184 -7.44 -2.09 -21.39
CA ILE A 184 -7.34 -3.37 -20.66
C ILE A 184 -5.90 -3.73 -20.32
N ILE A 185 -4.93 -3.41 -21.17
CA ILE A 185 -3.51 -3.57 -20.85
C ILE A 185 -3.11 -2.70 -19.66
N ASN A 186 -3.64 -1.48 -19.57
CA ASN A 186 -3.36 -0.58 -18.45
C ASN A 186 -3.98 -1.10 -17.14
N ILE A 187 -5.21 -1.57 -17.16
CA ILE A 187 -5.86 -2.21 -16.00
C ILE A 187 -4.99 -3.39 -15.51
N ARG A 188 -4.60 -4.28 -16.41
CA ARG A 188 -3.73 -5.42 -16.08
C ARG A 188 -2.42 -4.99 -15.43
N LYS A 189 -1.78 -3.91 -15.94
CA LYS A 189 -0.56 -3.35 -15.35
C LYS A 189 -0.80 -2.82 -13.93
N LYS A 190 -1.90 -2.10 -13.70
CA LYS A 190 -2.28 -1.59 -12.38
C LYS A 190 -2.52 -2.76 -11.40
N ALA A 191 -3.29 -3.78 -11.80
CA ALA A 191 -3.55 -4.95 -10.97
C ALA A 191 -2.25 -5.68 -10.56
N ILE A 192 -1.29 -5.84 -11.50
CA ILE A 192 0.03 -6.43 -11.20
C ILE A 192 0.81 -5.56 -10.21
N LYS A 193 0.81 -4.23 -10.37
CA LYS A 193 1.49 -3.31 -9.44
C LYS A 193 0.91 -3.39 -8.03
N PHE A 194 -0.42 -3.32 -7.88
CA PHE A 194 -1.08 -3.47 -6.59
C PHE A 194 -0.76 -4.82 -5.94
N ARG A 195 -0.94 -5.92 -6.68
CA ARG A 195 -0.67 -7.26 -6.18
C ARG A 195 0.76 -7.43 -5.68
N ARG A 196 1.74 -6.82 -6.35
CA ARG A 196 3.16 -6.88 -5.98
C ARG A 196 3.41 -6.45 -4.53
N TYR A 197 2.61 -5.51 -4.01
CA TYR A 197 2.76 -4.97 -2.66
C TYR A 197 1.69 -5.48 -1.68
N ILE A 198 0.47 -5.75 -2.16
CA ILE A 198 -0.63 -6.21 -1.32
C ILE A 198 -0.42 -7.68 -0.91
N ALA A 199 0.00 -8.54 -1.83
CA ALA A 199 0.21 -9.96 -1.52
C ALA A 199 1.25 -10.18 -0.39
N PRO A 200 2.42 -9.53 -0.35
CA PRO A 200 3.33 -9.66 0.78
C PRO A 200 2.76 -9.11 2.10
N GLN A 201 1.84 -8.14 2.07
CA GLN A 201 1.21 -7.63 3.30
C GLN A 201 0.32 -8.67 3.99
N ARG A 202 -0.36 -9.53 3.22
CA ARG A 202 -1.05 -10.70 3.78
C ARG A 202 -0.13 -11.51 4.69
N ASP A 203 1.08 -11.80 4.21
CA ASP A 203 2.05 -12.58 4.97
C ASP A 203 2.52 -11.84 6.24
N VAL A 204 2.65 -10.51 6.19
CA VAL A 204 2.96 -9.68 7.35
C VAL A 204 1.87 -9.81 8.41
N ILE A 205 0.60 -9.66 8.02
CA ILE A 205 -0.52 -9.72 8.97
C ILE A 205 -0.67 -11.13 9.54
N THR A 206 -0.55 -12.16 8.73
CA THR A 206 -0.56 -13.56 9.17
C THR A 206 0.53 -13.82 10.23
N LYS A 207 1.75 -13.36 9.98
CA LYS A 207 2.85 -13.47 10.96
C LYS A 207 2.58 -12.65 12.21
N LEU A 208 2.03 -11.43 12.08
CA LEU A 208 1.67 -10.58 13.22
C LEU A 208 0.63 -11.25 14.12
N CYS A 209 -0.34 -11.96 13.55
CA CYS A 209 -1.32 -12.75 14.29
C CYS A 209 -0.70 -14.00 14.94
N THR A 210 0.33 -14.58 14.33
CA THR A 210 1.01 -15.80 14.83
C THR A 210 2.04 -15.47 15.91
N TYR A 211 2.76 -14.35 15.75
CA TYR A 211 3.74 -13.90 16.73
C TYR A 211 3.03 -13.35 17.96
N ARG A 212 3.18 -14.02 19.10
CA ARG A 212 2.61 -13.55 20.36
C ARG A 212 3.49 -12.43 20.92
N PHE A 213 3.11 -11.19 20.64
CA PHE A 213 3.70 -10.01 21.26
C PHE A 213 2.90 -9.65 22.53
N THR A 214 3.58 -9.17 23.59
CA THR A 214 2.91 -8.78 24.85
C THR A 214 2.01 -7.56 24.67
N TRP A 215 2.27 -6.73 23.67
CA TRP A 215 1.48 -5.54 23.32
C TRP A 215 0.28 -5.84 22.42
N LEU A 216 0.07 -7.09 21.96
CA LEU A 216 -1.12 -7.55 21.23
C LEU A 216 -2.00 -8.38 22.14
N THR A 217 -3.20 -7.89 22.45
CA THR A 217 -4.25 -8.63 23.16
C THR A 217 -5.03 -9.52 22.20
N ASP A 218 -5.80 -10.48 22.75
CA ASP A 218 -6.68 -11.33 21.94
C ASP A 218 -7.71 -10.52 21.14
N LEU A 219 -8.16 -9.38 21.66
CA LEU A 219 -9.04 -8.46 20.93
C LEU A 219 -8.34 -7.88 19.72
N HIS A 220 -7.09 -7.42 19.86
CA HIS A 220 -6.29 -6.92 18.73
C HIS A 220 -6.06 -8.01 17.69
N LEU A 221 -5.79 -9.24 18.09
CA LEU A 221 -5.60 -10.37 17.19
C LEU A 221 -6.87 -10.67 16.36
N ARG A 222 -8.05 -10.59 16.98
CA ARG A 222 -9.33 -10.78 16.26
C ARG A 222 -9.53 -9.71 15.18
N TYR A 223 -9.27 -8.44 15.49
CA TYR A 223 -9.34 -7.36 14.50
C TYR A 223 -8.31 -7.51 13.37
N LEU A 224 -7.09 -7.94 13.70
CA LEU A 224 -6.06 -8.21 12.70
C LEU A 224 -6.42 -9.40 11.81
N GLN A 225 -7.08 -10.42 12.34
CA GLN A 225 -7.61 -11.53 11.53
C GLN A 225 -8.66 -11.06 10.54
N GLU A 226 -9.56 -10.16 10.93
CA GLU A 226 -10.53 -9.56 10.01
C GLU A 226 -9.83 -8.75 8.91
N SER A 227 -8.85 -7.95 9.28
CA SER A 227 -8.01 -7.24 8.30
C SER A 227 -7.27 -8.20 7.37
N ASN A 228 -6.84 -9.36 7.87
CA ASN A 228 -6.21 -10.40 7.05
C ASN A 228 -7.18 -11.02 6.04
N ASN A 229 -8.42 -11.28 6.44
CA ASN A 229 -9.45 -11.78 5.53
C ASN A 229 -9.72 -10.80 4.38
N ASN A 230 -9.80 -9.51 4.70
CA ASN A 230 -9.99 -8.48 3.69
C ASN A 230 -8.83 -8.42 2.69
N ILE A 231 -7.58 -8.51 3.17
CA ILE A 231 -6.42 -8.46 2.28
C ILE A 231 -6.29 -9.73 1.41
N ILE A 232 -6.71 -10.89 1.91
CA ILE A 232 -6.80 -12.13 1.12
C ILE A 232 -7.77 -11.90 -0.04
N ARG A 233 -8.96 -11.38 0.23
CA ARG A 233 -9.96 -11.07 -0.80
C ARG A 233 -9.39 -10.11 -1.85
N TYR A 234 -8.74 -9.01 -1.45
CA TYR A 234 -8.15 -8.09 -2.42
C TYR A 234 -7.08 -8.72 -3.30
N VAL A 235 -6.30 -9.66 -2.77
CA VAL A 235 -5.31 -10.41 -3.59
C VAL A 235 -6.03 -11.31 -4.61
N GLU A 236 -7.10 -11.98 -4.20
CA GLU A 236 -7.93 -12.83 -5.07
C GLU A 236 -8.60 -12.01 -6.18
N ASP A 237 -9.20 -10.87 -5.82
CA ASP A 237 -9.81 -9.93 -6.78
C ASP A 237 -8.78 -9.43 -7.79
N LEU A 238 -7.59 -9.03 -7.34
CA LEU A 238 -6.51 -8.58 -8.24
C LEU A 238 -6.00 -9.69 -9.17
N ASP A 239 -5.98 -10.94 -8.70
CA ASP A 239 -5.64 -12.09 -9.53
C ASP A 239 -6.72 -12.35 -10.58
N ALA A 240 -8.01 -12.29 -10.20
CA ALA A 240 -9.14 -12.42 -11.11
C ALA A 240 -9.14 -11.30 -12.17
N ILE A 241 -8.98 -10.05 -11.77
CA ILE A 241 -8.89 -8.90 -12.69
C ILE A 241 -7.74 -9.10 -13.69
N ARG A 242 -6.57 -9.56 -13.23
CA ARG A 242 -5.40 -9.79 -14.09
C ARG A 242 -5.68 -10.88 -15.14
N GLU A 243 -6.36 -11.96 -14.76
CA GLU A 243 -6.72 -13.08 -15.65
C GLU A 243 -7.78 -12.64 -16.65
N ARG A 244 -8.85 -12.00 -16.21
CA ARG A 244 -9.91 -11.45 -17.07
C ARG A 244 -9.32 -10.47 -18.08
N ALA A 245 -8.49 -9.53 -17.62
CA ALA A 245 -7.81 -8.57 -18.50
C ALA A 245 -6.92 -9.25 -19.55
N GLN A 246 -6.33 -10.41 -19.25
CA GLN A 246 -5.56 -11.18 -20.24
C GLN A 246 -6.49 -11.79 -21.29
N ILE A 247 -7.59 -12.42 -20.89
CA ILE A 247 -8.58 -13.02 -21.78
C ILE A 247 -9.14 -11.96 -22.73
N VAL A 248 -9.59 -10.87 -22.19
CA VAL A 248 -10.15 -9.72 -22.93
C VAL A 248 -9.15 -9.16 -23.95
N LYS A 249 -7.89 -9.00 -23.55
CA LYS A 249 -6.82 -8.55 -24.45
C LYS A 249 -6.62 -9.50 -25.64
N ASP A 250 -6.67 -10.79 -25.38
CA ASP A 250 -6.45 -11.82 -26.41
C ASP A 250 -7.67 -11.91 -27.35
N GLU A 251 -8.89 -11.74 -26.83
CA GLU A 251 -10.12 -11.68 -27.62
C GLU A 251 -10.12 -10.47 -28.58
N ILE A 252 -9.75 -9.28 -28.08
CA ILE A 252 -9.58 -8.10 -28.95
C ILE A 252 -8.55 -8.35 -30.04
N ALA A 253 -7.42 -8.99 -29.71
CA ALA A 253 -6.37 -9.29 -30.70
C ALA A 253 -6.87 -10.23 -31.81
N ASN A 254 -7.61 -11.27 -31.43
CA ASN A 254 -8.22 -12.20 -32.38
C ASN A 254 -9.22 -11.49 -33.30
N PHE A 255 -10.12 -10.68 -32.73
CA PHE A 255 -11.09 -9.90 -33.51
C PHE A 255 -10.41 -8.97 -34.53
N LEU A 256 -9.36 -8.26 -34.12
CA LEU A 256 -8.61 -7.38 -35.04
C LEU A 256 -7.92 -8.16 -36.15
N THR A 257 -7.41 -9.36 -35.87
CA THR A 257 -6.82 -10.26 -36.84
C THR A 257 -7.85 -10.76 -37.86
N ASP A 258 -9.03 -11.18 -37.40
CA ASP A 258 -10.12 -11.61 -38.28
C ASP A 258 -10.63 -10.48 -39.17
N LYS A 259 -10.75 -9.28 -38.64
CA LYS A 259 -11.09 -8.08 -39.41
C LYS A 259 -10.07 -7.79 -40.50
N MET A 260 -8.77 -7.91 -40.18
CA MET A 260 -7.69 -7.74 -41.15
C MET A 260 -7.75 -8.81 -42.23
N ASN A 261 -7.92 -10.08 -41.86
CA ASN A 261 -8.04 -11.19 -42.80
C ASN A 261 -9.24 -11.03 -43.76
N LYS A 262 -10.39 -10.56 -43.23
CA LYS A 262 -11.57 -10.25 -44.04
C LYS A 262 -11.28 -9.14 -45.07
N ASN A 263 -10.58 -8.09 -44.65
CA ASN A 263 -10.21 -6.98 -45.55
C ASN A 263 -9.23 -7.45 -46.63
N LEU A 264 -8.24 -8.28 -46.29
CA LEU A 264 -7.29 -8.87 -47.25
C LEU A 264 -8.04 -9.79 -48.25
N TYR A 265 -8.99 -10.59 -47.79
CA TYR A 265 -9.82 -11.43 -48.67
C TYR A 265 -10.61 -10.55 -49.66
N ILE A 266 -11.29 -9.50 -49.22
CA ILE A 266 -12.01 -8.57 -50.10
C ILE A 266 -11.07 -7.96 -51.14
N LEU A 267 -9.88 -7.49 -50.71
CA LEU A 267 -8.89 -6.91 -51.61
C LEU A 267 -8.41 -7.93 -52.66
N SER A 268 -8.17 -9.20 -52.26
CA SER A 268 -7.76 -10.27 -53.14
C SER A 268 -8.83 -10.58 -54.19
N VAL A 269 -10.12 -10.62 -53.79
CA VAL A 269 -11.24 -10.82 -54.73
C VAL A 269 -11.37 -9.68 -55.70
N LEU A 270 -11.27 -8.43 -55.23
CA LEU A 270 -11.29 -7.28 -56.11
C LEU A 270 -10.13 -7.31 -57.14
N THR A 271 -8.91 -7.63 -56.66
CA THR A 271 -7.74 -7.77 -57.54
C THR A 271 -7.94 -8.85 -58.60
N ALA A 272 -8.48 -10.02 -58.23
CA ALA A 272 -8.71 -11.10 -59.15
C ALA A 272 -9.77 -10.78 -60.24
N ILE A 273 -10.72 -9.88 -59.92
CA ILE A 273 -11.72 -9.40 -60.91
C ILE A 273 -11.14 -8.34 -61.83
N PHE A 274 -10.41 -7.36 -61.26
CA PHE A 274 -9.95 -6.21 -62.04
C PHE A 274 -8.69 -6.50 -62.88
N LEU A 275 -7.79 -7.39 -62.40
CA LEU A 275 -6.55 -7.70 -63.14
C LEU A 275 -6.82 -8.18 -64.59
N PRO A 276 -7.74 -9.15 -64.89
CA PRO A 276 -8.04 -9.57 -66.26
C PRO A 276 -8.82 -8.54 -67.08
N LEU A 277 -9.40 -7.49 -66.46
CA LEU A 277 -10.10 -6.43 -67.20
C LEU A 277 -9.19 -5.29 -67.64
N VAL A 278 -7.95 -5.25 -67.17
CA VAL A 278 -6.94 -4.24 -67.53
C VAL A 278 -6.03 -4.74 -68.67
N PHE A 279 -6.04 -6.06 -68.94
CA PHE A 279 -5.40 -6.68 -70.08
C PHE A 279 -6.45 -7.04 -71.13
#